data_6359a447ffa021e42994aed412947d11
#
_entry.id   6359a447ffa021e42994aed412947d11
#
_cell.length_a   1.000
_cell.length_b   1.000
_cell.length_c   1.000
_cell.angle_alpha   90.00
_cell.angle_beta   90.00
_cell.angle_gamma   90.00
#
_symmetry.space_group_name_H-M   'P 1'
#
loop_
_entity.id
_entity.type
_entity.pdbx_description
1 polymer ?
#
loop_
_entity_poly.entity_id
_entity_poly.type
_entity_poly.pdbx_seq_one_letter_code
_entity_poly.pdbx_strand_id
1 'polypeptide(L)'
;MEWDKLITLFLVLIFSLTLHEAAHGLFAWLGGDRTAKDKGLVTLNPIPHMRREPVGMVAIPIAILIFSNGTMCFGGASAPIDAYWAARHPRKAALMSAAGPLANVLLVAVAFTVLHFLGKPDGDAERVLFDTAVIMLKINLLLAIFNLLPLPPFDGAGVVGGLVPSIDRLFRSYTKIPFYSIISMVIGWQLLPYTVWPAYYKIREFLPNVWN
;
A
#
# COMPACT_ATOMS: atom_id res chain seq x y z
N MET A 1 -4.85 3.44 -26.49
CA MET A 1 -4.69 2.97 -25.11
C MET A 1 -3.46 2.08 -25.09
N GLU A 2 -2.44 2.43 -24.33
CA GLU A 2 -1.17 1.67 -24.27
C GLU A 2 -1.38 0.45 -23.35
N TRP A 3 -1.72 -0.68 -23.93
CA TRP A 3 -2.05 -1.90 -23.17
C TRP A 3 -0.92 -2.36 -22.27
N ASP A 4 0.33 -2.23 -22.73
CA ASP A 4 1.52 -2.63 -21.97
C ASP A 4 1.63 -1.86 -20.64
N LYS A 5 1.34 -0.56 -20.68
CA LYS A 5 1.33 0.30 -19.49
C LYS A 5 0.21 -0.08 -18.52
N LEU A 6 -0.98 -0.40 -19.04
CA LEU A 6 -2.11 -0.82 -18.20
C LEU A 6 -1.81 -2.13 -17.46
N ILE A 7 -1.27 -3.10 -18.20
CA ILE A 7 -0.88 -4.40 -17.65
C ILE A 7 0.19 -4.19 -16.58
N THR A 8 1.21 -3.37 -16.87
CA THR A 8 2.29 -3.07 -15.91
C THR A 8 1.74 -2.40 -14.65
N LEU A 9 0.87 -1.39 -14.78
CA LEU A 9 0.22 -0.74 -13.64
C LEU A 9 -0.55 -1.74 -12.78
N PHE A 10 -1.35 -2.61 -13.40
CA PHE A 10 -2.13 -3.61 -12.69
C PHE A 10 -1.23 -4.63 -11.98
N LEU A 11 -0.23 -5.18 -12.67
CA LEU A 11 0.69 -6.18 -12.10
C LEU A 11 1.50 -5.61 -10.93
N VAL A 12 2.02 -4.38 -11.09
CA VAL A 12 2.74 -3.69 -10.00
C VAL A 12 1.83 -3.46 -8.81
N LEU A 13 0.58 -3.02 -9.02
CA LEU A 13 -0.37 -2.81 -7.93
C LEU A 13 -0.67 -4.12 -7.19
N ILE A 14 -0.99 -5.20 -7.93
CA ILE A 14 -1.29 -6.52 -7.33
C ILE A 14 -0.10 -7.04 -6.52
N PHE A 15 1.11 -6.94 -7.06
CA PHE A 15 2.32 -7.33 -6.35
C PHE A 15 2.53 -6.50 -5.08
N SER A 16 2.36 -5.19 -5.18
CA SER A 16 2.53 -4.25 -4.05
C SER A 16 1.52 -4.51 -2.93
N LEU A 17 0.24 -4.71 -3.28
CA LEU A 17 -0.80 -5.06 -2.31
C LEU A 17 -0.55 -6.44 -1.69
N THR A 18 -0.11 -7.42 -2.48
CA THR A 18 0.21 -8.77 -1.98
C THR A 18 1.32 -8.73 -0.94
N LEU A 19 2.42 -8.02 -1.22
CA LEU A 19 3.53 -7.87 -0.28
C LEU A 19 3.09 -7.12 0.99
N HIS A 20 2.30 -6.07 0.85
CA HIS A 20 1.73 -5.29 1.93
C HIS A 20 0.90 -6.18 2.88
N GLU A 21 -0.06 -6.94 2.35
CA GLU A 21 -0.91 -7.84 3.14
C GLU A 21 -0.12 -9.01 3.75
N ALA A 22 0.82 -9.57 2.99
CA ALA A 22 1.70 -10.62 3.50
C ALA A 22 2.58 -10.13 4.66
N ALA A 23 3.02 -8.87 4.63
CA ALA A 23 3.78 -8.24 5.71
C ALA A 23 2.92 -8.10 6.98
N HIS A 24 1.68 -7.63 6.87
CA HIS A 24 0.74 -7.62 8.00
C HIS A 24 0.57 -9.02 8.59
N GLY A 25 0.29 -10.00 7.75
CA GLY A 25 0.11 -11.40 8.17
C GLY A 25 1.35 -11.99 8.84
N LEU A 26 2.53 -11.68 8.32
CA LEU A 26 3.81 -12.12 8.89
C LEU A 26 4.05 -11.53 10.28
N PHE A 27 3.86 -10.22 10.45
CA PHE A 27 4.06 -9.56 11.75
C PHE A 27 2.98 -9.94 12.76
N ALA A 28 1.74 -10.18 12.33
CA ALA A 28 0.70 -10.76 13.17
C ALA A 28 1.13 -12.14 13.69
N TRP A 29 1.60 -13.01 12.80
CA TRP A 29 2.08 -14.36 13.14
C TRP A 29 3.28 -14.32 14.09
N LEU A 30 4.30 -13.52 13.81
CA LEU A 30 5.45 -13.32 14.70
C LEU A 30 5.03 -12.74 16.05
N GLY A 31 3.96 -11.93 16.08
CA GLY A 31 3.34 -11.38 17.28
C GLY A 31 2.53 -12.38 18.10
N GLY A 32 2.18 -13.55 17.52
CA GLY A 32 1.39 -14.62 18.15
C GLY A 32 -0.03 -14.79 17.61
N ASP A 33 -0.46 -14.00 16.62
CA ASP A 33 -1.71 -14.19 15.89
C ASP A 33 -1.49 -15.04 14.64
N ARG A 34 -2.05 -16.24 14.60
CA ARG A 34 -1.91 -17.18 13.48
C ARG A 34 -2.99 -17.02 12.42
N THR A 35 -3.94 -16.12 12.59
CA THR A 35 -5.15 -16.03 11.76
C THR A 35 -4.84 -15.93 10.26
N ALA A 36 -3.93 -15.02 9.86
CA ALA A 36 -3.53 -14.86 8.47
C ALA A 36 -2.71 -16.06 7.96
N LYS A 37 -1.80 -16.60 8.81
CA LYS A 37 -0.98 -17.75 8.45
C LYS A 37 -1.83 -18.99 8.20
N ASP A 38 -2.76 -19.30 9.10
CA ASP A 38 -3.61 -20.51 9.02
C ASP A 38 -4.57 -20.44 7.80
N LYS A 39 -4.82 -19.24 7.28
CA LYS A 39 -5.54 -18.98 6.02
C LYS A 39 -4.65 -18.96 4.77
N GLY A 40 -3.34 -19.24 4.91
CA GLY A 40 -2.41 -19.26 3.79
C GLY A 40 -2.10 -17.87 3.18
N LEU A 41 -2.29 -16.79 3.97
CA LEU A 41 -2.11 -15.41 3.52
C LEU A 41 -0.74 -14.81 3.87
N VAL A 42 0.15 -15.57 4.51
CA VAL A 42 1.57 -15.21 4.67
C VAL A 42 2.33 -15.75 3.46
N THR A 43 2.08 -15.17 2.30
CA THR A 43 2.62 -15.61 1.01
C THR A 43 2.74 -14.45 0.02
N LEU A 44 3.71 -14.52 -0.88
CA LEU A 44 3.86 -13.59 -2.01
C LEU A 44 3.07 -14.04 -3.26
N ASN A 45 2.37 -15.17 -3.18
CA ASN A 45 1.43 -15.57 -4.22
C ASN A 45 0.18 -14.68 -4.14
N PRO A 46 -0.17 -13.92 -5.20
CA PRO A 46 -1.33 -13.03 -5.17
C PRO A 46 -2.67 -13.76 -5.16
N ILE A 47 -2.73 -15.02 -5.62
CA ILE A 47 -3.98 -15.75 -5.82
C ILE A 47 -4.80 -15.90 -4.53
N PRO A 48 -4.25 -16.31 -3.37
CA PRO A 48 -5.01 -16.37 -2.12
C PRO A 48 -5.57 -15.02 -1.70
N HIS A 49 -4.81 -13.94 -1.86
CA HIS A 49 -5.24 -12.57 -1.53
C HIS A 49 -6.37 -12.10 -2.46
N MET A 50 -6.22 -12.28 -3.78
CA MET A 50 -7.25 -11.93 -4.78
C MET A 50 -8.54 -12.72 -4.58
N ARG A 51 -8.46 -14.00 -4.21
CA ARG A 51 -9.64 -14.83 -3.91
C ARG A 51 -10.38 -14.35 -2.67
N ARG A 52 -9.65 -13.82 -1.70
CA ARG A 52 -10.25 -13.30 -0.48
C ARG A 52 -10.87 -11.91 -0.66
N GLU A 53 -10.19 -11.03 -1.41
CA GLU A 53 -10.58 -9.63 -1.62
C GLU A 53 -10.74 -9.34 -3.14
N PRO A 54 -11.64 -10.07 -3.84
CA PRO A 54 -11.76 -9.93 -5.30
C PRO A 54 -12.23 -8.54 -5.73
N VAL A 55 -13.03 -7.88 -4.89
CA VAL A 55 -13.51 -6.53 -5.20
C VAL A 55 -12.38 -5.52 -5.06
N GLY A 56 -11.67 -5.51 -3.94
CA GLY A 56 -10.62 -4.53 -3.64
C GLY A 56 -9.37 -4.71 -4.47
N MET A 57 -8.96 -5.96 -4.74
CA MET A 57 -7.72 -6.25 -5.46
C MET A 57 -7.91 -6.41 -6.97
N VAL A 58 -9.12 -6.68 -7.46
CA VAL A 58 -9.34 -6.96 -8.89
C VAL A 58 -10.38 -6.02 -9.50
N ALA A 59 -11.62 -6.02 -9.01
CA ALA A 59 -12.70 -5.29 -9.65
C ALA A 59 -12.51 -3.77 -9.60
N ILE A 60 -12.15 -3.21 -8.44
CA ILE A 60 -11.91 -1.77 -8.30
C ILE A 60 -10.70 -1.31 -9.11
N PRO A 61 -9.50 -1.95 -9.05
CA PRO A 61 -8.39 -1.58 -9.91
C PRO A 61 -8.70 -1.60 -11.40
N ILE A 62 -9.38 -2.64 -11.88
CA ILE A 62 -9.76 -2.75 -13.29
C ILE A 62 -10.75 -1.64 -13.67
N ALA A 63 -11.77 -1.38 -12.84
CA ALA A 63 -12.71 -0.31 -13.09
C ALA A 63 -12.02 1.06 -13.15
N ILE A 64 -11.14 1.36 -12.18
CA ILE A 64 -10.38 2.61 -12.17
C ILE A 64 -9.49 2.74 -13.41
N LEU A 65 -8.78 1.70 -13.81
CA LEU A 65 -7.97 1.69 -15.03
C LEU A 65 -8.79 2.02 -16.27
N ILE A 66 -9.97 1.42 -16.40
CA ILE A 66 -10.87 1.67 -17.54
C ILE A 66 -11.40 3.11 -17.50
N PHE A 67 -11.98 3.55 -16.39
CA PHE A 67 -12.59 4.89 -16.28
C PHE A 67 -11.57 6.03 -16.32
N SER A 68 -10.34 5.79 -15.87
CA SER A 68 -9.26 6.78 -15.94
C SER A 68 -8.47 6.77 -17.26
N ASN A 69 -8.86 5.95 -18.24
CA ASN A 69 -8.06 5.70 -19.45
C ASN A 69 -6.59 5.35 -19.13
N GLY A 70 -6.36 4.56 -18.08
CA GLY A 70 -5.04 4.09 -17.69
C GLY A 70 -4.15 5.13 -17.00
N THR A 71 -4.70 6.24 -16.58
CA THR A 71 -3.93 7.28 -15.87
C THR A 71 -3.77 6.98 -14.39
N MET A 72 -4.69 6.18 -13.81
CA MET A 72 -4.74 5.84 -12.39
C MET A 72 -4.96 4.34 -12.20
N CYS A 73 -4.36 3.79 -11.16
CA CYS A 73 -4.64 2.44 -10.68
C CYS A 73 -4.61 2.47 -9.14
N PHE A 74 -5.71 2.09 -8.53
CA PHE A 74 -5.86 2.06 -7.09
C PHE A 74 -6.68 0.85 -6.67
N GLY A 75 -6.36 0.28 -5.53
CA GLY A 75 -7.06 -0.86 -4.95
C GLY A 75 -6.75 -0.97 -3.47
N GLY A 76 -7.32 -1.98 -2.83
CA GLY A 76 -7.09 -2.23 -1.42
C GLY A 76 -7.39 -3.67 -1.06
N ALA A 77 -6.80 -4.10 0.03
CA ALA A 77 -7.04 -5.39 0.64
C ALA A 77 -6.96 -5.24 2.17
N SER A 78 -7.22 -6.31 2.89
CA SER A 78 -7.10 -6.34 4.34
C SER A 78 -6.61 -7.70 4.82
N ALA A 79 -5.63 -7.73 5.73
CA ALA A 79 -5.22 -8.96 6.39
C ALA A 79 -6.22 -9.33 7.50
N PRO A 80 -6.64 -10.61 7.61
CA PRO A 80 -7.47 -11.04 8.72
C PRO A 80 -6.62 -11.12 10.00
N ILE A 81 -7.15 -10.55 11.09
CA ILE A 81 -6.52 -10.56 12.40
C ILE A 81 -7.50 -11.02 13.49
N ASP A 82 -6.96 -11.57 14.57
CA ASP A 82 -7.75 -11.82 15.79
C ASP A 82 -7.88 -10.51 16.59
N ALA A 83 -9.11 -9.99 16.67
CA ALA A 83 -9.43 -8.78 17.40
C ALA A 83 -9.12 -8.89 18.91
N TYR A 84 -9.25 -10.10 19.50
CA TYR A 84 -8.91 -10.34 20.90
C TYR A 84 -7.40 -10.31 21.14
N TRP A 85 -6.63 -10.87 20.20
CA TRP A 85 -5.17 -10.76 20.23
C TRP A 85 -4.75 -9.30 20.13
N ALA A 86 -5.26 -8.55 19.17
CA ALA A 86 -4.93 -7.13 18.96
C ALA A 86 -5.25 -6.28 20.22
N ALA A 87 -6.42 -6.52 20.85
CA ALA A 87 -6.82 -5.82 22.07
C ALA A 87 -5.90 -6.13 23.28
N ARG A 88 -5.39 -7.37 23.38
CA ARG A 88 -4.47 -7.78 24.45
C ARG A 88 -3.02 -7.39 24.20
N HIS A 89 -2.65 -7.17 22.94
CA HIS A 89 -1.27 -6.88 22.55
C HIS A 89 -1.19 -5.61 21.66
N PRO A 90 -1.64 -4.43 22.14
CA PRO A 90 -1.80 -3.25 21.31
C PRO A 90 -0.50 -2.80 20.63
N ARG A 91 0.66 -2.91 21.31
CA ARG A 91 1.96 -2.57 20.71
C ARG A 91 2.36 -3.53 19.59
N LYS A 92 2.04 -4.82 19.71
CA LYS A 92 2.29 -5.79 18.63
C LYS A 92 1.34 -5.56 17.47
N ALA A 93 0.09 -5.21 17.74
CA ALA A 93 -0.88 -4.81 16.73
C ALA A 93 -0.44 -3.54 16.00
N ALA A 94 0.15 -2.56 16.69
CA ALA A 94 0.75 -1.38 16.06
C ALA A 94 1.91 -1.74 15.12
N LEU A 95 2.80 -2.64 15.53
CA LEU A 95 3.90 -3.14 14.67
C LEU A 95 3.36 -3.88 13.45
N MET A 96 2.34 -4.71 13.63
CA MET A 96 1.64 -5.39 12.55
C MET A 96 1.03 -4.37 11.57
N SER A 97 0.34 -3.34 12.08
CA SER A 97 -0.22 -2.29 11.24
C SER A 97 0.85 -1.48 10.49
N ALA A 98 2.03 -1.27 11.07
CA ALA A 98 3.13 -0.59 10.40
C ALA A 98 3.78 -1.45 9.30
N ALA A 99 3.67 -2.77 9.37
CA ALA A 99 4.42 -3.69 8.51
C ALA A 99 4.04 -3.55 7.03
N GLY A 100 2.76 -3.39 6.71
CA GLY A 100 2.28 -3.18 5.33
C GLY A 100 2.86 -1.92 4.68
N PRO A 101 2.65 -0.73 5.27
CA PRO A 101 3.25 0.50 4.75
C PRO A 101 4.79 0.44 4.67
N LEU A 102 5.47 -0.20 5.63
CA LEU A 102 6.92 -0.38 5.60
C LEU A 102 7.36 -1.30 4.44
N ALA A 103 6.59 -2.31 4.10
CA ALA A 103 6.83 -3.13 2.91
C ALA A 103 6.72 -2.30 1.62
N ASN A 104 5.77 -1.36 1.53
CA ASN A 104 5.70 -0.43 0.40
C ASN A 104 6.89 0.53 0.38
N VAL A 105 7.35 1.05 1.53
CA VAL A 105 8.57 1.87 1.61
C VAL A 105 9.80 1.08 1.11
N LEU A 106 9.90 -0.21 1.44
CA LEU A 106 10.95 -1.07 0.91
C LEU A 106 10.89 -1.16 -0.63
N LEU A 107 9.69 -1.30 -1.22
CA LEU A 107 9.54 -1.31 -2.68
C LEU A 107 9.87 0.04 -3.31
N VAL A 108 9.58 1.16 -2.63
CA VAL A 108 10.07 2.49 -3.06
C VAL A 108 11.59 2.52 -3.09
N ALA A 109 12.26 2.01 -2.04
CA ALA A 109 13.72 1.97 -1.98
C ALA A 109 14.33 1.08 -3.08
N VAL A 110 13.71 -0.08 -3.36
CA VAL A 110 14.12 -0.97 -4.47
C VAL A 110 13.98 -0.25 -5.81
N ALA A 111 12.82 0.36 -6.08
CA ALA A 111 12.57 1.09 -7.32
C ALA A 111 13.53 2.28 -7.49
N PHE A 112 13.78 3.02 -6.41
CA PHE A 112 14.78 4.10 -6.39
C PHE A 112 16.17 3.59 -6.76
N THR A 113 16.60 2.48 -6.16
CA THR A 113 17.91 1.88 -6.42
C THR A 113 18.02 1.46 -7.87
N VAL A 114 17.00 0.81 -8.42
CA VAL A 114 16.97 0.43 -9.85
C VAL A 114 17.11 1.67 -10.74
N LEU A 115 16.32 2.72 -10.50
CA LEU A 115 16.39 3.96 -11.28
C LEU A 115 17.74 4.67 -11.16
N HIS A 116 18.34 4.66 -9.96
CA HIS A 116 19.63 5.29 -9.71
C HIS A 116 20.77 4.65 -10.53
N PHE A 117 20.81 3.31 -10.57
CA PHE A 117 21.85 2.59 -11.29
C PHE A 117 21.57 2.43 -12.78
N LEU A 118 20.31 2.39 -13.19
CA LEU A 118 19.94 2.31 -14.59
C LEU A 118 20.19 3.63 -15.32
N GLY A 119 19.89 4.76 -14.68
CA GLY A 119 19.99 6.07 -15.33
C GLY A 119 18.97 6.23 -16.45
N LYS A 120 19.42 6.90 -17.54
CA LYS A 120 18.62 7.08 -18.76
C LYS A 120 18.65 5.80 -19.60
N PRO A 121 17.48 5.22 -19.96
CA PRO A 121 17.44 3.98 -20.74
C PRO A 121 17.96 4.20 -22.16
N ASP A 122 18.80 3.31 -22.66
CA ASP A 122 19.41 3.35 -24.00
C ASP A 122 18.85 2.27 -24.95
N GLY A 123 17.92 1.46 -24.49
CA GLY A 123 17.30 0.40 -25.31
C GLY A 123 15.90 0.01 -24.82
N ASP A 124 15.18 -0.79 -25.64
CA ASP A 124 13.79 -1.14 -25.35
C ASP A 124 13.64 -1.92 -24.03
N ALA A 125 14.54 -2.85 -23.74
CA ALA A 125 14.50 -3.64 -22.50
C ALA A 125 14.75 -2.74 -21.27
N GLU A 126 15.73 -1.84 -21.34
CA GLU A 126 15.98 -0.86 -20.28
C GLU A 126 14.82 0.12 -20.11
N ARG A 127 14.15 0.47 -21.20
CA ARG A 127 12.95 1.32 -21.18
C ARG A 127 11.80 0.65 -20.42
N VAL A 128 11.54 -0.63 -20.68
CA VAL A 128 10.52 -1.40 -19.95
C VAL A 128 10.85 -1.47 -18.45
N LEU A 129 12.12 -1.74 -18.11
CA LEU A 129 12.56 -1.79 -16.71
C LEU A 129 12.42 -0.41 -16.04
N PHE A 130 12.82 0.66 -16.74
CA PHE A 130 12.71 2.04 -16.27
C PHE A 130 11.26 2.41 -15.98
N ASP A 131 10.36 2.21 -16.94
CA ASP A 131 8.94 2.55 -16.81
C ASP A 131 8.29 1.74 -15.69
N THR A 132 8.65 0.46 -15.56
CA THR A 132 8.19 -0.40 -14.46
C THR A 132 8.67 0.11 -13.10
N ALA A 133 9.94 0.50 -12.99
CA ALA A 133 10.49 1.04 -11.75
C ALA A 133 9.86 2.40 -11.38
N VAL A 134 9.59 3.26 -12.35
CA VAL A 134 8.86 4.53 -12.13
C VAL A 134 7.44 4.26 -11.62
N ILE A 135 6.73 3.31 -12.22
CA ILE A 135 5.39 2.90 -11.79
C ILE A 135 5.44 2.34 -10.37
N MET A 136 6.39 1.45 -10.09
CA MET A 136 6.58 0.85 -8.76
C MET A 136 6.86 1.90 -7.70
N LEU A 137 7.74 2.87 -7.97
CA LEU A 137 8.04 3.98 -7.08
C LEU A 137 6.79 4.79 -6.76
N LYS A 138 6.01 5.19 -7.78
CA LYS A 138 4.80 6.01 -7.60
C LYS A 138 3.71 5.28 -6.85
N ILE A 139 3.38 4.04 -7.24
CA ILE A 139 2.32 3.24 -6.60
C ILE A 139 2.67 2.97 -5.13
N ASN A 140 3.90 2.56 -4.85
CA ASN A 140 4.28 2.21 -3.48
C ASN A 140 4.44 3.43 -2.59
N LEU A 141 4.88 4.57 -3.11
CA LEU A 141 4.88 5.83 -2.38
C LEU A 141 3.46 6.26 -2.01
N LEU A 142 2.53 6.15 -2.97
CA LEU A 142 1.11 6.42 -2.73
C LEU A 142 0.55 5.48 -1.64
N LEU A 143 0.76 4.15 -1.79
CA LEU A 143 0.25 3.16 -0.83
C LEU A 143 0.84 3.36 0.57
N ALA A 144 2.14 3.64 0.68
CA ALA A 144 2.79 3.87 1.96
C ALA A 144 2.23 5.11 2.66
N ILE A 145 2.18 6.25 1.98
CA ILE A 145 1.71 7.51 2.57
C ILE A 145 0.22 7.44 2.90
N PHE A 146 -0.60 6.89 1.99
CA PHE A 146 -2.04 6.79 2.19
C PHE A 146 -2.39 5.88 3.38
N ASN A 147 -1.73 4.72 3.48
CA ASN A 147 -1.96 3.80 4.59
C ASN A 147 -1.34 4.28 5.92
N LEU A 148 -0.35 5.18 5.91
CA LEU A 148 0.17 5.80 7.13
C LEU A 148 -0.67 6.96 7.67
N LEU A 149 -1.74 7.36 6.98
CA LEU A 149 -2.66 8.37 7.52
C LEU A 149 -3.24 7.89 8.87
N PRO A 150 -3.16 8.73 9.93
CA PRO A 150 -3.64 8.36 11.25
C PRO A 150 -5.16 8.49 11.37
N LEU A 151 -5.87 7.81 10.50
CA LEU A 151 -7.34 7.87 10.39
C LEU A 151 -7.89 6.49 9.99
N PRO A 152 -8.83 5.88 10.73
CA PRO A 152 -9.46 4.63 10.31
C PRO A 152 -10.18 4.79 8.95
N PRO A 153 -10.08 3.83 8.02
CA PRO A 153 -9.60 2.45 8.20
C PRO A 153 -8.11 2.22 7.86
N PHE A 154 -7.31 3.26 7.70
CA PHE A 154 -5.90 3.11 7.29
C PHE A 154 -5.03 2.55 8.42
N ASP A 155 -3.91 1.93 8.05
CA ASP A 155 -2.96 1.29 8.99
C ASP A 155 -2.36 2.25 10.00
N GLY A 156 -2.14 3.51 9.60
CA GLY A 156 -1.66 4.58 10.48
C GLY A 156 -2.54 4.77 11.71
N ALA A 157 -3.85 4.54 11.59
CA ALA A 157 -4.74 4.53 12.75
C ALA A 157 -4.44 3.36 13.69
N GLY A 158 -4.17 2.16 13.14
CA GLY A 158 -3.76 1.00 13.91
C GLY A 158 -2.41 1.21 14.63
N VAL A 159 -1.46 1.88 13.95
CA VAL A 159 -0.17 2.26 14.55
C VAL A 159 -0.37 3.20 15.74
N VAL A 160 -1.06 4.32 15.50
CA VAL A 160 -1.25 5.35 16.54
C VAL A 160 -2.15 4.84 17.68
N GLY A 161 -3.23 4.14 17.35
CA GLY A 161 -4.15 3.57 18.35
C GLY A 161 -3.48 2.51 19.23
N GLY A 162 -2.64 1.66 18.65
CA GLY A 162 -1.90 0.65 19.40
C GLY A 162 -0.80 1.21 20.32
N LEU A 163 -0.30 2.43 20.03
CA LEU A 163 0.70 3.12 20.84
C LEU A 163 0.07 4.07 21.87
N VAL A 164 -1.08 4.67 21.54
CA VAL A 164 -1.72 5.72 22.37
C VAL A 164 -3.18 5.35 22.66
N PRO A 165 -3.45 4.75 23.86
CA PRO A 165 -4.80 4.24 24.20
C PRO A 165 -5.93 5.29 24.18
N SER A 166 -5.60 6.55 24.42
CA SER A 166 -6.59 7.64 24.34
C SER A 166 -7.07 7.87 22.90
N ILE A 167 -6.16 7.77 21.93
CA ILE A 167 -6.48 7.90 20.51
C ILE A 167 -7.24 6.68 19.99
N ASP A 168 -6.91 5.47 20.46
CA ASP A 168 -7.67 4.28 20.13
C ASP A 168 -9.16 4.41 20.52
N ARG A 169 -9.44 4.97 21.71
CA ARG A 169 -10.82 5.24 22.13
C ARG A 169 -11.53 6.24 21.21
N LEU A 170 -10.82 7.26 20.75
CA LEU A 170 -11.35 8.24 19.79
C LEU A 170 -11.67 7.56 18.46
N PHE A 171 -10.74 6.74 17.94
CA PHE A 171 -10.94 5.99 16.69
C PHE A 171 -12.12 5.01 16.77
N ARG A 172 -12.28 4.29 17.88
CA ARG A 172 -13.45 3.44 18.13
C ARG A 172 -14.78 4.22 18.14
N SER A 173 -14.75 5.47 18.58
CA SER A 173 -15.93 6.35 18.51
C SER A 173 -16.19 6.84 17.09
N TYR A 174 -15.13 7.20 16.37
CA TYR A 174 -15.20 7.60 14.96
C TYR A 174 -15.73 6.48 14.04
N THR A 175 -15.30 5.23 14.25
CA THR A 175 -15.77 4.09 13.45
C THR A 175 -17.25 3.74 13.65
N LYS A 176 -17.92 4.34 14.63
CA LYS A 176 -19.39 4.22 14.79
C LYS A 176 -20.19 5.17 13.89
N ILE A 177 -19.53 6.18 13.30
CA ILE A 177 -20.16 7.12 12.36
C ILE A 177 -20.48 6.36 11.07
N PRO A 178 -21.72 6.41 10.53
CA PRO A 178 -22.04 5.83 9.24
C PRO A 178 -21.09 6.36 8.15
N PHE A 179 -20.63 5.47 7.26
CA PHE A 179 -19.75 5.81 6.14
C PHE A 179 -18.40 6.42 6.53
N TYR A 180 -17.92 6.23 7.78
CA TYR A 180 -16.62 6.75 8.23
C TYR A 180 -15.47 6.41 7.29
N SER A 181 -15.46 5.22 6.70
CA SER A 181 -14.42 4.80 5.76
C SER A 181 -14.42 5.62 4.47
N ILE A 182 -15.61 5.97 3.96
CA ILE A 182 -15.74 6.86 2.79
C ILE A 182 -15.26 8.26 3.15
N ILE A 183 -15.66 8.78 4.31
CA ILE A 183 -15.21 10.09 4.81
C ILE A 183 -13.68 10.12 4.91
N SER A 184 -13.08 9.09 5.53
CA SER A 184 -11.62 8.96 5.65
C SER A 184 -10.94 8.90 4.29
N MET A 185 -11.53 8.16 3.33
CA MET A 185 -10.99 8.02 1.98
C MET A 185 -11.00 9.36 1.24
N VAL A 186 -12.09 10.14 1.37
CA VAL A 186 -12.18 11.49 0.78
C VAL A 186 -11.16 12.44 1.42
N ILE A 187 -11.01 12.41 2.76
CA ILE A 187 -9.99 13.21 3.46
C ILE A 187 -8.59 12.81 2.99
N GLY A 188 -8.30 11.50 2.95
CA GLY A 188 -7.02 10.99 2.46
C GLY A 188 -6.73 11.45 1.04
N TRP A 189 -7.72 11.38 0.15
CA TRP A 189 -7.59 11.84 -1.23
C TRP A 189 -7.25 13.34 -1.34
N GLN A 190 -7.89 14.18 -0.53
CA GLN A 190 -7.61 15.62 -0.47
C GLN A 190 -6.21 15.94 0.05
N LEU A 191 -5.62 15.04 0.86
CA LEU A 191 -4.27 15.21 1.38
C LEU A 191 -3.16 14.77 0.40
N LEU A 192 -3.48 13.97 -0.62
CA LEU A 192 -2.48 13.44 -1.58
C LEU A 192 -1.62 14.54 -2.24
N PRO A 193 -2.18 15.68 -2.72
CA PRO A 193 -1.38 16.74 -3.31
C PRO A 193 -0.33 17.33 -2.37
N TYR A 194 -0.61 17.32 -1.06
CA TYR A 194 0.24 17.89 -0.03
C TYR A 194 1.23 16.91 0.60
N THR A 195 1.09 15.62 0.32
CA THR A 195 1.90 14.57 0.93
C THR A 195 2.66 13.76 -0.11
N VAL A 196 1.97 13.13 -1.05
CA VAL A 196 2.58 12.22 -2.04
C VAL A 196 3.42 12.98 -3.07
N TRP A 197 2.89 14.06 -3.64
CA TRP A 197 3.61 14.79 -4.68
C TRP A 197 4.87 15.49 -4.16
N PRO A 198 4.87 16.19 -3.02
CA PRO A 198 6.10 16.72 -2.45
C PRO A 198 7.16 15.63 -2.16
N ALA A 199 6.74 14.48 -1.60
CA ALA A 199 7.62 13.36 -1.37
C ALA A 199 8.20 12.80 -2.68
N TYR A 200 7.37 12.64 -3.72
CA TYR A 200 7.80 12.19 -5.04
C TYR A 200 8.81 13.15 -5.68
N TYR A 201 8.54 14.46 -5.66
CA TYR A 201 9.47 15.46 -6.22
C TYR A 201 10.78 15.49 -5.44
N LYS A 202 10.74 15.35 -4.11
CA LYS A 202 11.93 15.23 -3.28
C LYS A 202 12.79 14.02 -3.67
N ILE A 203 12.17 12.86 -3.88
CA ILE A 203 12.87 11.65 -4.35
C ILE A 203 13.50 11.90 -5.73
N ARG A 204 12.81 12.59 -6.63
CA ARG A 204 13.34 12.94 -7.96
C ARG A 204 14.61 13.78 -7.90
N GLU A 205 14.72 14.70 -6.94
CA GLU A 205 15.92 15.53 -6.77
C GLU A 205 17.19 14.69 -6.54
N PHE A 206 17.06 13.49 -5.97
CA PHE A 206 18.17 12.55 -5.76
C PHE A 206 18.45 11.65 -6.98
N LEU A 207 17.70 11.81 -8.07
CA LEU A 207 17.83 11.04 -9.32
C LEU A 207 18.05 11.97 -10.54
N PRO A 208 19.03 12.90 -10.53
CA PRO A 208 19.19 13.88 -11.59
C PRO A 208 19.48 13.23 -12.95
N ASN A 209 20.20 12.11 -12.97
CA ASN A 209 20.55 11.39 -14.20
C ASN A 209 19.38 10.64 -14.85
N VAL A 210 18.25 10.56 -14.15
CA VAL A 210 17.05 9.83 -14.58
C VAL A 210 16.10 10.74 -15.36
N TRP A 211 16.05 12.04 -14.99
CA TRP A 211 15.01 12.96 -15.46
C TRP A 211 15.55 14.13 -16.30
N ASN A 212 16.86 14.33 -16.34
CA ASN A 212 17.58 15.28 -17.20
C ASN A 212 18.20 14.50 -18.37
#